data_b3129670e5c909bbd81c3f7f0b60eae4
#
_entry.id   b3129670e5c909bbd81c3f7f0b60eae4
#
_cell.length_a   1.000
_cell.length_b   1.000
_cell.length_c   1.000
_cell.angle_alpha   90.00
_cell.angle_beta   90.00
_cell.angle_gamma   90.00
#
_symmetry.space_group_name_H-M   'P 1'
#
loop_
_entity.id
_entity.type
_entity.pdbx_description
1 polymer ?
#
loop_
_entity_poly.entity_id
_entity_poly.type
_entity_poly.pdbx_seq_one_letter_code
_entity_poly.pdbx_strand_id
1 'polypeptide(L)'
;MNKTLHHPNFFSKCFYLVVALLIILFISFEQSYAAGDTVVVYYSRTGKSEVVAKAIADHINADIIQIKDARERSGFWGFIIAAYDSQMEHYTKIEPEVVDFSMYKNVYLVSPIWNWKISVPMRTLLHTANLEGKKMNMVTTANIDIKKYECFGEDAPFIKKFLRNYLRDNRKGMLSLAKSSKADIVGHFHIATEGLSAEQIEAVTNDKMLKSVAANTTAAMAGRN
;
A
#
# COMPACT_ATOMS: atom_id res chain seq x y z
N MET A 1 16.81 -7.25 67.39
CA MET A 1 16.19 -6.42 66.35
C MET A 1 15.24 -7.30 65.53
N ASN A 2 13.95 -7.30 65.88
CA ASN A 2 12.93 -8.11 65.16
C ASN A 2 12.44 -7.28 63.98
N LYS A 3 12.73 -7.73 62.75
CA LYS A 3 12.10 -7.22 61.55
C LYS A 3 10.74 -7.90 61.40
N THR A 4 9.65 -7.20 61.73
CA THR A 4 8.30 -7.61 61.39
C THR A 4 8.10 -7.57 59.90
N LEU A 5 8.08 -8.69 59.23
CA LEU A 5 7.68 -8.83 57.82
C LEU A 5 6.17 -8.50 57.75
N HIS A 6 5.87 -7.32 57.16
CA HIS A 6 4.49 -6.89 56.91
C HIS A 6 3.98 -7.71 55.71
N HIS A 7 3.19 -8.78 55.97
CA HIS A 7 2.48 -9.50 54.93
C HIS A 7 1.31 -8.62 54.42
N PRO A 8 1.21 -8.33 53.14
CA PRO A 8 0.10 -7.56 52.61
C PRO A 8 -1.22 -8.33 52.89
N ASN A 9 -2.20 -7.62 53.44
CA ASN A 9 -3.50 -8.13 53.77
C ASN A 9 -4.22 -8.67 52.54
N PHE A 10 -5.05 -9.71 52.66
CA PHE A 10 -5.85 -10.31 51.60
C PHE A 10 -6.58 -9.26 50.73
N PHE A 11 -7.15 -8.20 51.31
CA PHE A 11 -7.80 -7.09 50.64
C PHE A 11 -6.85 -6.29 49.71
N SER A 12 -5.60 -6.10 50.11
CA SER A 12 -4.60 -5.43 49.31
C SER A 12 -4.24 -6.22 48.04
N LYS A 13 -4.12 -7.55 48.15
CA LYS A 13 -3.85 -8.44 47.01
C LYS A 13 -5.02 -8.44 46.00
N CYS A 14 -6.27 -8.52 46.53
CA CYS A 14 -7.45 -8.43 45.66
C CYS A 14 -7.54 -7.07 44.94
N PHE A 15 -7.23 -5.98 45.62
CA PHE A 15 -7.23 -4.65 45.03
C PHE A 15 -6.22 -4.55 43.88
N TYR A 16 -4.97 -5.01 44.04
CA TYR A 16 -3.96 -5.00 42.98
C TYR A 16 -4.34 -5.88 41.79
N LEU A 17 -4.99 -7.02 42.03
CA LEU A 17 -5.49 -7.89 40.97
C LEU A 17 -6.60 -7.22 40.16
N VAL A 18 -7.54 -6.54 40.81
CA VAL A 18 -8.59 -5.80 40.10
C VAL A 18 -8.04 -4.64 39.29
N VAL A 19 -7.09 -3.88 39.87
CA VAL A 19 -6.42 -2.79 39.13
C VAL A 19 -5.63 -3.31 37.95
N ALA A 20 -4.88 -4.40 38.09
CA ALA A 20 -4.14 -5.01 36.98
C ALA A 20 -5.09 -5.51 35.88
N LEU A 21 -6.23 -6.09 36.22
CA LEU A 21 -7.24 -6.54 35.26
C LEU A 21 -7.87 -5.37 34.51
N LEU A 22 -8.16 -4.26 35.22
CA LEU A 22 -8.65 -3.02 34.58
C LEU A 22 -7.64 -2.39 33.65
N ILE A 23 -6.35 -2.40 33.99
CA ILE A 23 -5.26 -1.91 33.12
C ILE A 23 -5.15 -2.77 31.87
N ILE A 24 -5.21 -4.11 32.00
CA ILE A 24 -5.18 -5.04 30.85
C ILE A 24 -6.40 -4.81 29.95
N LEU A 25 -7.59 -4.65 30.51
CA LEU A 25 -8.81 -4.35 29.75
C LEU A 25 -8.71 -2.98 29.03
N PHE A 26 -8.11 -1.98 29.69
CA PHE A 26 -7.94 -0.65 29.11
C PHE A 26 -6.95 -0.67 27.95
N ILE A 27 -5.81 -1.37 28.09
CA ILE A 27 -4.80 -1.55 27.02
C ILE A 27 -5.42 -2.33 25.84
N SER A 28 -6.22 -3.36 26.10
CA SER A 28 -6.89 -4.13 25.05
C SER A 28 -7.95 -3.30 24.31
N PHE A 29 -8.60 -2.36 25.00
CA PHE A 29 -9.60 -1.47 24.41
C PHE A 29 -8.96 -0.42 23.50
N GLU A 30 -7.81 0.15 23.87
CA GLU A 30 -7.10 1.11 23.00
C GLU A 30 -6.55 0.45 21.73
N GLN A 31 -6.10 -0.79 21.80
CA GLN A 31 -5.62 -1.53 20.61
C GLN A 31 -6.74 -1.86 19.62
N SER A 32 -7.99 -1.96 20.08
CA SER A 32 -9.16 -2.19 19.23
C SER A 32 -9.64 -0.92 18.48
N TYR A 33 -9.23 0.28 18.95
CA TYR A 33 -9.69 1.56 18.37
C TYR A 33 -8.70 2.16 17.35
N ALA A 34 -7.48 1.63 17.23
CA ALA A 34 -6.45 2.14 16.33
C ALA A 34 -6.47 1.51 14.92
N ALA A 35 -7.24 0.46 14.71
CA ALA A 35 -7.42 -0.16 13.40
C ALA A 35 -8.66 0.44 12.75
N GLY A 36 -8.52 1.32 11.73
CA GLY A 36 -9.77 1.56 11.05
C GLY A 36 -9.96 2.82 10.23
N ASP A 37 -9.01 3.72 10.09
CA ASP A 37 -9.20 4.83 9.14
C ASP A 37 -8.31 4.70 7.87
N THR A 38 -7.55 3.61 7.79
CA THR A 38 -6.62 3.36 6.68
C THR A 38 -6.84 1.96 6.12
N VAL A 39 -6.88 1.86 4.80
CA VAL A 39 -7.00 0.59 4.08
C VAL A 39 -5.95 0.48 2.98
N VAL A 40 -5.41 -0.72 2.81
CA VAL A 40 -4.57 -1.11 1.67
C VAL A 40 -5.39 -1.97 0.73
N VAL A 41 -5.70 -1.47 -0.46
CA VAL A 41 -6.38 -2.25 -1.50
C VAL A 41 -5.39 -2.65 -2.57
N TYR A 42 -5.35 -3.91 -2.93
CA TYR A 42 -4.39 -4.39 -3.89
C TYR A 42 -4.96 -5.36 -4.91
N TYR A 43 -4.31 -5.37 -6.07
CA TYR A 43 -4.42 -6.44 -7.05
C TYR A 43 -3.04 -7.07 -7.26
N SER A 44 -2.98 -8.39 -7.33
CA SER A 44 -1.75 -9.12 -7.62
C SER A 44 -2.02 -10.32 -8.52
N ARG A 45 -1.28 -10.43 -9.65
CA ARG A 45 -1.35 -11.58 -10.55
C ARG A 45 -0.36 -12.69 -10.17
N THR A 46 0.79 -12.34 -9.66
CA THR A 46 1.92 -13.25 -9.40
C THR A 46 2.37 -13.27 -7.95
N GLY A 47 1.59 -12.71 -7.03
CA GLY A 47 1.93 -12.62 -5.61
C GLY A 47 2.82 -11.43 -5.22
N LYS A 48 3.62 -10.85 -6.13
CA LYS A 48 4.59 -9.81 -5.77
C LYS A 48 3.96 -8.52 -5.23
N SER A 49 2.88 -8.04 -5.83
CA SER A 49 2.14 -6.87 -5.32
C SER A 49 1.43 -7.18 -4.01
N GLU A 50 1.08 -8.44 -3.76
CA GLU A 50 0.52 -8.89 -2.48
C GLU A 50 1.53 -8.76 -1.36
N VAL A 51 2.79 -9.19 -1.57
CA VAL A 51 3.87 -9.02 -0.58
C VAL A 51 4.05 -7.54 -0.23
N VAL A 52 4.07 -6.67 -1.24
CA VAL A 52 4.14 -5.22 -1.03
C VAL A 52 2.95 -4.70 -0.23
N ALA A 53 1.74 -5.13 -0.57
CA ALA A 53 0.52 -4.68 0.11
C ALA A 53 0.48 -5.12 1.57
N LYS A 54 0.87 -6.37 1.85
CA LYS A 54 0.97 -6.89 3.22
C LYS A 54 2.02 -6.13 4.03
N ALA A 55 3.22 -5.93 3.49
CA ALA A 55 4.27 -5.17 4.16
C ALA A 55 3.83 -3.74 4.51
N ILE A 56 3.09 -3.08 3.62
CA ILE A 56 2.53 -1.76 3.91
C ILE A 56 1.48 -1.85 5.01
N ALA A 57 0.51 -2.77 4.89
CA ALA A 57 -0.56 -2.92 5.87
C ALA A 57 -0.02 -3.22 7.26
N ASP A 58 0.94 -4.12 7.38
CA ASP A 58 1.60 -4.47 8.65
C ASP A 58 2.37 -3.27 9.23
N HIS A 59 3.08 -2.51 8.37
CA HIS A 59 3.88 -1.36 8.80
C HIS A 59 3.03 -0.22 9.38
N ILE A 60 1.83 0.02 8.83
CA ILE A 60 0.94 1.12 9.25
C ILE A 60 -0.30 0.63 10.02
N ASN A 61 -0.37 -0.66 10.35
CA ASN A 61 -1.50 -1.31 11.00
C ASN A 61 -2.85 -0.98 10.33
N ALA A 62 -2.93 -1.23 9.01
CA ALA A 62 -4.09 -0.93 8.18
C ALA A 62 -4.86 -2.19 7.80
N ASP A 63 -6.15 -2.02 7.52
CA ASP A 63 -6.94 -3.08 6.91
C ASP A 63 -6.42 -3.39 5.49
N ILE A 64 -6.61 -4.62 5.03
CA ILE A 64 -6.16 -5.06 3.73
C ILE A 64 -7.30 -5.71 2.93
N ILE A 65 -7.48 -5.27 1.68
CA ILE A 65 -8.50 -5.79 0.77
C ILE A 65 -7.85 -6.20 -0.55
N GLN A 66 -8.03 -7.46 -0.91
CA GLN A 66 -7.64 -7.96 -2.22
C GLN A 66 -8.79 -7.75 -3.22
N ILE A 67 -8.50 -7.17 -4.38
CA ILE A 67 -9.38 -7.27 -5.54
C ILE A 67 -8.89 -8.37 -6.47
N LYS A 68 -9.80 -9.17 -6.99
CA LYS A 68 -9.54 -10.22 -7.97
C LYS A 68 -10.07 -9.81 -9.32
N ASP A 69 -9.43 -10.27 -10.37
CA ASP A 69 -9.94 -10.16 -11.75
C ASP A 69 -10.88 -11.33 -12.00
N ALA A 70 -12.11 -11.06 -12.40
CA ALA A 70 -13.05 -12.13 -12.77
C ALA A 70 -12.61 -12.86 -14.06
N ARG A 71 -11.76 -12.21 -14.87
CA ARG A 71 -11.14 -12.83 -16.03
C ARG A 71 -9.84 -13.50 -15.64
N GLU A 72 -9.74 -14.80 -15.89
CA GLU A 72 -8.47 -15.50 -15.69
C GLU A 72 -7.38 -14.99 -16.64
N ARG A 73 -6.24 -14.60 -16.06
CA ARG A 73 -5.07 -14.08 -16.78
C ARG A 73 -3.80 -14.84 -16.41
N SER A 74 -3.93 -16.15 -16.16
CA SER A 74 -2.79 -17.01 -15.83
C SER A 74 -1.99 -17.39 -17.08
N GLY A 75 -0.74 -17.80 -16.87
CA GLY A 75 0.15 -18.29 -17.91
C GLY A 75 0.56 -17.23 -18.96
N PHE A 76 1.13 -17.72 -20.05
CA PHE A 76 1.68 -16.88 -21.13
C PHE A 76 0.58 -16.10 -21.89
N TRP A 77 -0.51 -16.78 -22.25
CA TRP A 77 -1.64 -16.12 -22.93
C TRP A 77 -2.35 -15.11 -22.06
N GLY A 78 -2.47 -15.42 -20.76
CA GLY A 78 -3.00 -14.45 -19.80
C GLY A 78 -2.13 -13.20 -19.70
N PHE A 79 -0.82 -13.33 -19.81
CA PHE A 79 0.09 -12.19 -19.87
C PHE A 79 -0.13 -11.32 -21.12
N ILE A 80 -0.26 -11.94 -22.31
CA ILE A 80 -0.52 -11.19 -23.56
C ILE A 80 -1.86 -10.47 -23.49
N ILE A 81 -2.91 -11.13 -23.02
CA ILE A 81 -4.23 -10.53 -22.84
C ILE A 81 -4.18 -9.38 -21.84
N ALA A 82 -3.48 -9.55 -20.72
CA ALA A 82 -3.31 -8.48 -19.73
C ALA A 82 -2.61 -7.25 -20.31
N ALA A 83 -1.56 -7.47 -21.09
CA ALA A 83 -0.83 -6.39 -21.76
C ALA A 83 -1.71 -5.68 -22.81
N TYR A 84 -2.45 -6.43 -23.60
CA TYR A 84 -3.35 -5.87 -24.61
C TYR A 84 -4.49 -5.07 -23.97
N ASP A 85 -5.21 -5.66 -23.02
CA ASP A 85 -6.32 -4.99 -22.32
C ASP A 85 -5.87 -3.75 -21.56
N SER A 86 -4.66 -3.80 -21.00
CA SER A 86 -4.07 -2.62 -20.34
C SER A 86 -3.77 -1.51 -21.36
N GLN A 87 -3.22 -1.85 -22.53
CA GLN A 87 -2.91 -0.89 -23.59
C GLN A 87 -4.17 -0.24 -24.18
N MET A 88 -5.22 -1.04 -24.37
CA MET A 88 -6.53 -0.58 -24.89
C MET A 88 -7.40 0.09 -23.83
N GLU A 89 -6.89 0.19 -22.60
CA GLU A 89 -7.62 0.80 -21.47
C GLU A 89 -8.96 0.14 -21.15
N HIS A 90 -9.06 -1.15 -21.40
CA HIS A 90 -10.25 -1.92 -21.08
C HIS A 90 -10.51 -1.96 -19.57
N TYR A 91 -11.76 -2.27 -19.22
CA TYR A 91 -12.21 -2.58 -17.87
C TYR A 91 -12.48 -4.08 -17.75
N THR A 92 -12.57 -4.59 -16.54
CA THR A 92 -12.90 -5.97 -16.23
C THR A 92 -13.88 -6.01 -15.06
N LYS A 93 -14.56 -7.15 -14.86
CA LYS A 93 -15.26 -7.36 -13.59
C LYS A 93 -14.23 -7.69 -12.51
N ILE A 94 -14.44 -7.12 -11.33
CA ILE A 94 -13.59 -7.34 -10.15
C ILE A 94 -14.40 -7.96 -9.02
N GLU A 95 -13.71 -8.67 -8.13
CA GLU A 95 -14.27 -9.22 -6.90
C GLU A 95 -13.44 -8.72 -5.70
N PRO A 96 -14.11 -8.09 -4.70
CA PRO A 96 -15.52 -7.71 -4.67
C PRO A 96 -15.86 -6.68 -5.74
N GLU A 97 -17.10 -6.71 -6.25
CA GLU A 97 -17.57 -5.77 -7.28
C GLU A 97 -17.60 -4.34 -6.77
N VAL A 98 -17.90 -4.17 -5.49
CA VAL A 98 -17.92 -2.89 -4.79
C VAL A 98 -17.02 -3.00 -3.56
N VAL A 99 -16.11 -2.03 -3.40
CA VAL A 99 -15.32 -1.85 -2.19
C VAL A 99 -15.90 -0.65 -1.44
N ASP A 100 -16.33 -0.88 -0.20
CA ASP A 100 -16.83 0.20 0.66
C ASP A 100 -15.67 0.93 1.34
N PHE A 101 -15.50 2.19 0.99
CA PHE A 101 -14.49 3.07 1.57
C PHE A 101 -15.04 4.01 2.65
N SER A 102 -16.31 3.89 3.04
CA SER A 102 -16.99 4.86 3.91
C SER A 102 -16.26 5.10 5.23
N MET A 103 -15.76 4.06 5.86
CA MET A 103 -15.06 4.11 7.15
C MET A 103 -13.58 4.54 7.06
N TYR A 104 -12.99 4.58 5.86
CA TYR A 104 -11.58 4.89 5.69
C TYR A 104 -11.37 6.36 5.28
N LYS A 105 -10.33 6.98 5.83
CA LYS A 105 -9.85 8.32 5.45
C LYS A 105 -8.66 8.24 4.52
N ASN A 106 -7.82 7.22 4.74
CA ASN A 106 -6.58 7.01 4.00
C ASN A 106 -6.66 5.70 3.21
N VAL A 107 -6.30 5.76 1.94
CA VAL A 107 -6.36 4.62 1.02
C VAL A 107 -5.01 4.43 0.35
N TYR A 108 -4.43 3.24 0.48
CA TYR A 108 -3.27 2.81 -0.28
C TYR A 108 -3.73 1.88 -1.39
N LEU A 109 -3.41 2.22 -2.64
CA LEU A 109 -3.73 1.37 -3.79
C LEU A 109 -2.45 0.75 -4.34
N VAL A 110 -2.31 -0.57 -4.21
CA VAL A 110 -1.15 -1.32 -4.68
C VAL A 110 -1.48 -2.06 -5.96
N SER A 111 -0.81 -1.70 -7.05
CA SER A 111 -1.09 -2.24 -8.38
C SER A 111 0.18 -2.60 -9.15
N PRO A 112 0.20 -3.76 -9.81
CA PRO A 112 1.23 -4.01 -10.81
C PRO A 112 1.04 -3.10 -12.03
N ILE A 113 2.16 -2.76 -12.67
CA ILE A 113 2.18 -2.10 -13.98
C ILE A 113 2.18 -3.17 -15.06
N TRP A 114 1.20 -3.12 -15.95
CA TRP A 114 1.08 -3.96 -17.13
C TRP A 114 1.26 -3.14 -18.40
N ASN A 115 2.21 -3.55 -19.20
CA ASN A 115 2.50 -2.85 -20.44
C ASN A 115 2.44 -1.33 -20.26
N TRP A 116 3.12 -0.85 -19.20
CA TRP A 116 3.31 0.56 -18.90
C TRP A 116 2.09 1.31 -18.34
N LYS A 117 1.00 0.63 -18.09
CA LYS A 117 -0.21 1.19 -17.48
C LYS A 117 -0.55 0.47 -16.19
N ILE A 118 -1.38 1.09 -15.39
CA ILE A 118 -1.96 0.45 -14.21
C ILE A 118 -2.74 -0.80 -14.64
N SER A 119 -2.72 -1.84 -13.83
CA SER A 119 -3.45 -3.08 -14.13
C SER A 119 -4.95 -2.83 -14.35
N VAL A 120 -5.54 -3.63 -15.23
CA VAL A 120 -6.96 -3.50 -15.61
C VAL A 120 -7.91 -3.57 -14.41
N PRO A 121 -7.74 -4.52 -13.44
CA PRO A 121 -8.58 -4.55 -12.24
C PRO A 121 -8.49 -3.29 -11.39
N MET A 122 -7.29 -2.74 -11.21
CA MET A 122 -7.11 -1.51 -10.45
C MET A 122 -7.70 -0.30 -11.18
N ARG A 123 -7.64 -0.29 -12.51
CA ARG A 123 -8.32 0.72 -13.34
C ARG A 123 -9.83 0.67 -13.14
N THR A 124 -10.41 -0.54 -13.13
CA THR A 124 -11.84 -0.72 -12.86
C THR A 124 -12.21 -0.18 -11.49
N LEU A 125 -11.45 -0.54 -10.45
CA LEU A 125 -11.68 -0.02 -9.10
C LEU A 125 -11.68 1.52 -9.08
N LEU A 126 -10.65 2.16 -9.65
CA LEU A 126 -10.55 3.63 -9.68
C LEU A 126 -11.68 4.30 -10.48
N HIS A 127 -12.25 3.60 -11.46
CA HIS A 127 -13.36 4.09 -12.24
C HIS A 127 -14.71 3.98 -11.50
N THR A 128 -14.90 2.92 -10.71
CA THR A 128 -16.17 2.61 -10.04
C THR A 128 -16.23 3.08 -8.58
N ALA A 129 -15.08 3.23 -7.91
CA ALA A 129 -15.02 3.60 -6.51
C ALA A 129 -15.28 5.09 -6.29
N ASN A 130 -16.06 5.39 -5.26
CA ASN A 130 -16.16 6.75 -4.74
C ASN A 130 -15.08 6.98 -3.68
N LEU A 131 -14.05 7.73 -4.06
CA LEU A 131 -12.93 8.10 -3.17
C LEU A 131 -12.91 9.59 -2.83
N GLU A 132 -14.05 10.27 -2.99
CA GLU A 132 -14.19 11.69 -2.68
C GLU A 132 -13.84 11.98 -1.22
N GLY A 133 -12.94 12.94 -1.00
CA GLY A 133 -12.45 13.33 0.33
C GLY A 133 -11.48 12.33 0.98
N LYS A 134 -11.09 11.27 0.29
CA LYS A 134 -10.09 10.30 0.79
C LYS A 134 -8.68 10.72 0.39
N LYS A 135 -7.73 10.58 1.30
CA LYS A 135 -6.30 10.73 1.01
C LYS A 135 -5.77 9.43 0.40
N MET A 136 -5.25 9.50 -0.80
CA MET A 136 -4.83 8.33 -1.55
C MET A 136 -3.34 8.30 -1.79
N ASN A 137 -2.70 7.19 -1.45
CA ASN A 137 -1.34 6.84 -1.82
C ASN A 137 -1.37 5.75 -2.90
N MET A 138 -0.72 6.02 -4.03
CA MET A 138 -0.58 5.03 -5.09
C MET A 138 0.77 4.33 -5.00
N VAL A 139 0.73 3.01 -4.97
CA VAL A 139 1.91 2.16 -4.95
C VAL A 139 1.92 1.28 -6.19
N THR A 140 2.95 1.40 -6.99
CA THR A 140 3.08 0.60 -8.20
C THR A 140 4.21 -0.40 -8.07
N THR A 141 4.00 -1.59 -8.61
CA THR A 141 5.02 -2.64 -8.67
C THR A 141 5.30 -3.02 -10.11
N ALA A 142 6.55 -3.31 -10.44
CA ALA A 142 6.92 -3.86 -11.74
C ALA A 142 8.16 -4.75 -11.64
N ASN A 143 8.31 -5.64 -12.62
CA ASN A 143 9.52 -6.46 -12.78
C ASN A 143 10.68 -5.68 -13.41
N ILE A 144 10.63 -4.35 -13.43
CA ILE A 144 11.66 -3.52 -14.03
C ILE A 144 12.20 -2.57 -12.98
N ASP A 145 13.47 -2.70 -12.66
CA ASP A 145 14.20 -1.69 -11.93
C ASP A 145 14.80 -0.68 -12.92
N ILE A 146 14.22 0.50 -12.93
CA ILE A 146 14.66 1.57 -13.83
C ILE A 146 16.08 2.02 -13.54
N LYS A 147 16.53 1.96 -12.29
CA LYS A 147 17.90 2.28 -11.91
C LYS A 147 18.90 1.33 -12.58
N LYS A 148 18.49 0.08 -12.81
CA LYS A 148 19.30 -0.91 -13.52
C LYS A 148 19.51 -0.55 -15.01
N TYR A 149 18.58 0.20 -15.60
CA TYR A 149 18.67 0.72 -16.96
C TYR A 149 19.35 2.10 -17.04
N GLU A 150 19.51 2.80 -15.91
CA GLU A 150 20.32 4.03 -15.85
C GLU A 150 21.82 3.74 -15.97
N CYS A 151 22.26 2.50 -15.72
CA CYS A 151 23.65 2.08 -15.92
C CYS A 151 24.02 1.64 -17.35
N PHE A 152 23.07 1.57 -18.28
CA PHE A 152 23.44 1.59 -19.70
C PHE A 152 24.00 2.99 -20.01
N GLY A 153 25.30 3.12 -19.98
CA GLY A 153 26.16 4.29 -20.01
C GLY A 153 25.66 5.51 -20.81
N GLU A 154 26.47 6.54 -20.86
CA GLU A 154 26.18 7.75 -21.64
C GLU A 154 25.90 7.46 -23.12
N ASP A 155 26.23 6.25 -23.57
CA ASP A 155 26.16 5.78 -24.97
C ASP A 155 24.75 5.38 -25.45
N ALA A 156 23.72 5.39 -24.57
CA ALA A 156 22.35 5.09 -24.98
C ALA A 156 21.34 6.20 -24.61
N PRO A 157 21.54 7.43 -25.05
CA PRO A 157 20.68 8.57 -24.68
C PRO A 157 19.23 8.38 -25.13
N PHE A 158 18.99 7.59 -26.18
CA PHE A 158 17.65 7.27 -26.66
C PHE A 158 16.89 6.39 -25.70
N ILE A 159 17.52 5.34 -25.14
CA ILE A 159 16.88 4.42 -24.19
C ILE A 159 16.57 5.17 -22.88
N LYS A 160 17.49 5.98 -22.37
CA LYS A 160 17.27 6.83 -21.19
C LYS A 160 16.12 7.82 -21.40
N LYS A 161 16.07 8.47 -22.56
CA LYS A 161 15.00 9.42 -22.89
C LYS A 161 13.66 8.70 -23.05
N PHE A 162 13.65 7.54 -23.69
CA PHE A 162 12.47 6.69 -23.85
C PHE A 162 11.93 6.25 -22.49
N LEU A 163 12.75 5.66 -21.62
CA LEU A 163 12.37 5.20 -20.28
C LEU A 163 11.89 6.34 -19.39
N ARG A 164 12.56 7.50 -19.44
CA ARG A 164 12.16 8.68 -18.66
C ARG A 164 10.81 9.25 -19.10
N ASN A 165 10.60 9.40 -20.40
CA ASN A 165 9.33 9.85 -20.94
C ASN A 165 8.20 8.90 -20.59
N TYR A 166 8.46 7.65 -20.74
CA TYR A 166 7.66 6.51 -20.43
C TYR A 166 7.14 6.50 -18.97
N LEU A 167 8.04 6.67 -18.00
CA LEU A 167 7.66 6.76 -16.58
C LEU A 167 6.83 8.01 -16.28
N ARG A 168 7.21 9.11 -16.92
CA ARG A 168 6.46 10.36 -16.78
C ARG A 168 5.04 10.24 -17.32
N ASP A 169 4.87 9.59 -18.46
CA ASP A 169 3.57 9.48 -19.11
C ASP A 169 2.68 8.47 -18.39
N ASN A 170 3.24 7.39 -17.85
CA ASN A 170 2.52 6.47 -16.97
C ASN A 170 2.07 7.12 -15.67
N ARG A 171 2.95 7.87 -15.03
CA ARG A 171 2.59 8.62 -13.84
C ARG A 171 1.44 9.60 -14.12
N LYS A 172 1.48 10.30 -15.25
CA LYS A 172 0.39 11.21 -15.65
C LYS A 172 -0.92 10.47 -15.88
N GLY A 173 -0.88 9.34 -16.60
CA GLY A 173 -2.06 8.52 -16.85
C GLY A 173 -2.69 7.99 -15.55
N MET A 174 -1.86 7.50 -14.63
CA MET A 174 -2.32 7.05 -13.32
C MET A 174 -2.91 8.19 -12.48
N LEU A 175 -2.25 9.35 -12.44
CA LEU A 175 -2.73 10.51 -11.72
C LEU A 175 -4.03 11.06 -12.32
N SER A 176 -4.20 11.02 -13.65
CA SER A 176 -5.44 11.40 -14.32
C SER A 176 -6.59 10.47 -13.92
N LEU A 177 -6.35 9.15 -13.92
CA LEU A 177 -7.34 8.15 -13.52
C LEU A 177 -7.69 8.27 -12.03
N ALA A 178 -6.70 8.50 -11.19
CA ALA A 178 -6.90 8.73 -9.77
C ALA A 178 -7.69 10.02 -9.49
N LYS A 179 -7.47 11.08 -10.27
CA LYS A 179 -8.28 12.30 -10.19
C LYS A 179 -9.73 12.07 -10.58
N SER A 180 -10.02 11.15 -11.51
CA SER A 180 -11.43 10.83 -11.87
C SER A 180 -12.19 10.19 -10.71
N SER A 181 -11.52 9.52 -9.77
CA SER A 181 -12.11 8.99 -8.54
C SER A 181 -12.34 10.05 -7.44
N LYS A 182 -11.99 11.32 -7.72
CA LYS A 182 -12.10 12.47 -6.80
C LYS A 182 -11.26 12.36 -5.52
N ALA A 183 -10.31 11.45 -5.46
CA ALA A 183 -9.41 11.31 -4.33
C ALA A 183 -8.40 12.45 -4.26
N ASP A 184 -7.96 12.80 -3.03
CA ASP A 184 -6.80 13.64 -2.80
C ASP A 184 -5.51 12.79 -2.84
N ILE A 185 -4.74 12.94 -3.92
CA ILE A 185 -3.53 12.14 -4.12
C ILE A 185 -2.39 12.75 -3.31
N VAL A 186 -2.07 12.11 -2.18
CA VAL A 186 -1.04 12.58 -1.25
C VAL A 186 0.34 11.97 -1.48
N GLY A 187 0.42 10.84 -2.20
CA GLY A 187 1.69 10.18 -2.48
C GLY A 187 1.65 9.19 -3.65
N HIS A 188 2.83 8.98 -4.24
CA HIS A 188 3.05 7.91 -5.22
C HIS A 188 4.48 7.38 -5.09
N PHE A 189 4.64 6.07 -4.97
CA PHE A 189 5.95 5.44 -5.03
C PHE A 189 5.91 4.12 -5.81
N HIS A 190 7.07 3.75 -6.34
CA HIS A 190 7.24 2.56 -7.16
C HIS A 190 8.18 1.57 -6.47
N ILE A 191 7.84 0.29 -6.51
CA ILE A 191 8.66 -0.81 -6.00
C ILE A 191 9.02 -1.73 -7.15
N ALA A 192 10.31 -1.78 -7.47
CA ALA A 192 10.84 -2.76 -8.40
C ALA A 192 10.92 -4.12 -7.71
N THR A 193 10.40 -5.16 -8.35
CA THR A 193 10.33 -6.52 -7.80
C THR A 193 11.11 -7.54 -8.64
N GLU A 194 11.91 -7.08 -9.61
CA GLU A 194 12.68 -7.95 -10.50
C GLU A 194 13.77 -8.72 -9.73
N GLY A 195 13.76 -10.04 -9.84
CA GLY A 195 14.77 -10.91 -9.24
C GLY A 195 14.76 -10.95 -7.71
N LEU A 196 13.81 -10.29 -7.05
CA LEU A 196 13.72 -10.25 -5.60
C LEU A 196 12.86 -11.39 -5.06
N SER A 197 13.28 -11.97 -3.92
CA SER A 197 12.47 -12.86 -3.10
C SER A 197 11.39 -12.08 -2.34
N ALA A 198 10.44 -12.79 -1.72
CA ALA A 198 9.39 -12.15 -0.92
C ALA A 198 9.97 -11.31 0.23
N GLU A 199 10.95 -11.84 0.95
CA GLU A 199 11.63 -11.17 2.07
C GLU A 199 12.37 -9.90 1.61
N GLN A 200 12.99 -9.96 0.43
CA GLN A 200 13.67 -8.80 -0.16
C GLN A 200 12.68 -7.71 -0.61
N ILE A 201 11.53 -8.11 -1.17
CA ILE A 201 10.45 -7.17 -1.54
C ILE A 201 9.90 -6.48 -0.29
N GLU A 202 9.67 -7.24 0.78
CA GLU A 202 9.22 -6.71 2.06
C GLU A 202 10.22 -5.70 2.64
N ALA A 203 11.51 -6.05 2.68
CA ALA A 203 12.56 -5.17 3.19
C ALA A 203 12.66 -3.85 2.40
N VAL A 204 12.60 -3.90 1.07
CA VAL A 204 12.60 -2.71 0.21
C VAL A 204 11.33 -1.88 0.42
N THR A 205 10.20 -2.53 0.64
CA THR A 205 8.92 -1.85 0.90
C THR A 205 8.98 -1.08 2.21
N ASN A 206 9.45 -1.72 3.29
CA ASN A 206 9.58 -1.11 4.60
C ASN A 206 10.56 0.08 4.59
N ASP A 207 11.71 -0.03 3.91
CA ASP A 207 12.65 1.09 3.75
C ASP A 207 12.00 2.28 3.03
N LYS A 208 11.22 2.04 2.00
CA LYS A 208 10.49 3.11 1.28
C LYS A 208 9.39 3.73 2.11
N MET A 209 8.66 2.93 2.90
CA MET A 209 7.65 3.45 3.83
C MET A 209 8.27 4.37 4.87
N LEU A 210 9.36 3.97 5.51
CA LEU A 210 10.10 4.81 6.46
C LEU A 210 10.53 6.15 5.85
N LYS A 211 11.09 6.12 4.63
CA LYS A 211 11.50 7.32 3.92
C LYS A 211 10.34 8.25 3.56
N SER A 212 9.19 7.68 3.20
CA SER A 212 7.98 8.47 2.87
C SER A 212 7.40 9.16 4.10
N VAL A 213 7.38 8.50 5.25
CA VAL A 213 6.94 9.06 6.53
C VAL A 213 7.87 10.19 6.96
N ALA A 214 9.19 9.98 6.89
CA ALA A 214 10.19 11.00 7.23
C ALA A 214 10.05 12.26 6.36
N ALA A 215 9.85 12.10 5.04
CA ALA A 215 9.65 13.21 4.11
C ALA A 215 8.38 14.01 4.41
N ASN A 216 7.28 13.36 4.73
CA ASN A 216 6.02 14.00 5.08
C ASN A 216 6.13 14.75 6.43
N THR A 217 6.85 14.22 7.40
CA THR A 217 7.10 14.87 8.69
C THR A 217 7.92 16.14 8.51
N THR A 218 8.97 16.09 7.69
CA THR A 218 9.82 17.26 7.39
C THR A 218 9.03 18.35 6.66
N ALA A 219 8.20 17.99 5.69
CA ALA A 219 7.35 18.93 4.97
C ALA A 219 6.32 19.60 5.90
N ALA A 220 5.73 18.84 6.82
CA ALA A 220 4.77 19.35 7.81
C ALA A 220 5.42 20.31 8.83
N MET A 221 6.70 20.12 9.14
CA MET A 221 7.46 21.04 10.00
C MET A 221 7.86 22.32 9.25
N ALA A 222 8.25 22.21 7.98
CA ALA A 222 8.64 23.37 7.16
C ALA A 222 7.46 24.28 6.80
N GLY A 223 6.24 23.76 6.71
CA GLY A 223 5.03 24.55 6.42
C GLY A 223 4.41 25.25 7.62
N ARG A 224 5.02 25.16 8.80
CA ARG A 224 4.56 25.84 10.04
C ARG A 224 5.38 27.07 10.42
N ASN A 225 6.37 27.44 9.61
CA ASN A 225 7.15 28.68 9.71
C ASN A 225 6.69 29.64 8.59
#